data_f416322f2e939771235245508ed4aa55
#
_entry.id   f416322f2e939771235245508ed4aa55
#
_cell.length_a   1.000
_cell.length_b   1.000
_cell.length_c   1.000
_cell.angle_alpha   90.00
_cell.angle_beta   90.00
_cell.angle_gamma   90.00
#
_symmetry.space_group_name_H-M   'P 1'
#
loop_
_entity.id
_entity.type
_entity.pdbx_description
1 polymer ?
#
loop_
_entity_poly.entity_id
_entity_poly.type
_entity_poly.pdbx_seq_one_letter_code
_entity_poly.pdbx_strand_id
1 'polypeptide(L)'
;MDGLKLTCGATQKQNEPDPTGTLKSAYELSKGLVVEAEATLPGGKLSASVAHSDLVDGLKVTVSGDPKEPKGAKLALQMVKDAVGVKCDVKDLASGKPSLAANVCVASGDVAVGASADVDCQTAAVSKYAVAAQLALDDTTVALVLADELQTAKASVAAVLDADTKCAAEVSVKMKSKAVAASLALSKKFSDACSGKVSVSSPLPVNGGVFNPVLSLYTTGDVAAKTTASLSVQVETSKKYKYGVQFATKL
;
A
#
# COMPACT_ATOMS: atom_id res chain seq x y z
N MET A 1 8.20 -0.01 -29.37
CA MET A 1 8.57 -0.21 -27.94
C MET A 1 7.32 -0.09 -27.07
N ASP A 2 6.33 -0.90 -27.38
CA ASP A 2 5.08 -0.93 -26.63
C ASP A 2 5.32 -1.72 -25.34
N GLY A 3 5.13 -1.09 -24.18
CA GLY A 3 5.26 -1.76 -22.88
C GLY A 3 6.20 -1.11 -21.87
N LEU A 4 7.00 -0.11 -22.27
CA LEU A 4 7.85 0.62 -21.32
C LEU A 4 7.03 1.71 -20.62
N LYS A 5 7.02 1.67 -19.28
CA LYS A 5 6.44 2.71 -18.42
C LYS A 5 7.55 3.36 -17.59
N LEU A 6 7.63 4.67 -17.66
CA LEU A 6 8.54 5.48 -16.83
C LEU A 6 7.74 6.31 -15.82
N THR A 7 8.21 6.36 -14.60
CA THR A 7 7.62 7.16 -13.52
C THR A 7 8.73 7.91 -12.81
N CYS A 8 8.63 9.23 -12.73
CA CYS A 8 9.53 10.08 -11.98
C CYS A 8 8.74 10.77 -10.87
N GLY A 9 9.29 10.83 -9.68
CA GLY A 9 8.67 11.48 -8.54
C GLY A 9 9.68 12.22 -7.70
N ALA A 10 9.23 13.27 -7.01
CA ALA A 10 10.02 13.97 -6.00
C ALA A 10 9.15 14.24 -4.77
N THR A 11 9.74 14.13 -3.60
CA THR A 11 9.09 14.41 -2.33
C THR A 11 10.02 15.26 -1.47
N GLN A 12 9.49 16.35 -0.89
CA GLN A 12 10.19 17.21 0.05
C GLN A 12 9.50 17.20 1.40
N LYS A 13 10.28 17.08 2.46
CA LYS A 13 9.83 17.27 3.84
C LYS A 13 10.42 18.54 4.42
N GLN A 14 9.69 19.20 5.30
CA GLN A 14 10.03 20.50 5.85
C GLN A 14 11.42 20.62 6.49
N ASN A 15 11.91 19.53 7.09
CA ASN A 15 13.18 19.51 7.85
C ASN A 15 14.29 18.74 7.13
N GLU A 16 14.08 18.32 5.90
CA GLU A 16 15.09 17.64 5.10
C GLU A 16 15.63 18.65 4.07
N PRO A 17 16.96 18.90 4.02
CA PRO A 17 17.53 19.91 3.14
C PRO A 17 17.36 19.56 1.66
N ASP A 18 17.36 18.25 1.34
CA ASP A 18 17.31 17.78 -0.03
C ASP A 18 15.99 17.02 -0.33
N PRO A 19 15.39 17.26 -1.51
CA PRO A 19 14.27 16.49 -1.97
C PRO A 19 14.68 15.05 -2.26
N THR A 20 13.82 14.10 -1.93
CA THR A 20 14.00 12.71 -2.34
C THR A 20 13.37 12.51 -3.71
N GLY A 21 14.17 12.19 -4.71
CA GLY A 21 13.73 11.82 -6.05
C GLY A 21 13.61 10.32 -6.21
N THR A 22 12.64 9.88 -6.99
CA THR A 22 12.49 8.47 -7.40
C THR A 22 12.32 8.38 -8.91
N LEU A 23 13.03 7.43 -9.52
CA LEU A 23 12.87 7.06 -10.91
C LEU A 23 12.51 5.59 -10.96
N LYS A 24 11.37 5.26 -11.53
CA LYS A 24 10.91 3.89 -11.71
C LYS A 24 10.70 3.61 -13.19
N SER A 25 11.20 2.48 -13.67
CA SER A 25 10.92 1.93 -15.00
C SER A 25 10.26 0.56 -14.85
N ALA A 26 9.30 0.28 -15.69
CA ALA A 26 8.67 -1.03 -15.81
C ALA A 26 8.60 -1.40 -17.29
N TYR A 27 8.99 -2.62 -17.63
CA TYR A 27 8.96 -3.14 -18.99
C TYR A 27 8.39 -4.56 -19.01
N GLU A 28 7.44 -4.79 -19.90
CA GLU A 28 6.88 -6.10 -20.15
C GLU A 28 7.68 -6.79 -21.26
N LEU A 29 8.47 -7.79 -20.88
CA LEU A 29 9.32 -8.57 -21.82
C LEU A 29 8.50 -9.54 -22.65
N SER A 30 7.47 -10.15 -22.05
CA SER A 30 6.53 -11.06 -22.70
C SER A 30 5.24 -11.06 -21.89
N LYS A 31 4.18 -11.66 -22.42
CA LYS A 31 2.91 -11.76 -21.73
C LYS A 31 3.11 -12.29 -20.31
N GLY A 32 2.74 -11.48 -19.32
CA GLY A 32 2.86 -11.82 -17.91
C GLY A 32 4.25 -11.70 -17.29
N LEU A 33 5.32 -11.44 -18.07
CA LEU A 33 6.67 -11.24 -17.54
C LEU A 33 7.04 -9.75 -17.53
N VAL A 34 7.07 -9.16 -16.35
CA VAL A 34 7.38 -7.75 -16.13
C VAL A 34 8.68 -7.60 -15.35
N VAL A 35 9.56 -6.74 -15.84
CA VAL A 35 10.78 -6.32 -15.14
C VAL A 35 10.63 -4.86 -14.73
N GLU A 36 10.89 -4.59 -13.46
CA GLU A 36 10.86 -3.25 -12.90
C GLU A 36 12.23 -2.90 -12.29
N ALA A 37 12.62 -1.64 -12.43
CA ALA A 37 13.76 -1.07 -11.72
C ALA A 37 13.36 0.27 -11.12
N GLU A 38 13.82 0.53 -9.90
CA GLU A 38 13.57 1.77 -9.18
C GLU A 38 14.88 2.29 -8.58
N ALA A 39 15.16 3.57 -8.80
CA ALA A 39 16.28 4.26 -8.19
C ALA A 39 15.80 5.42 -7.32
N THR A 40 16.38 5.57 -6.13
CA THR A 40 16.07 6.66 -5.20
C THR A 40 17.28 7.59 -5.05
N LEU A 41 17.05 8.91 -5.16
CA LEU A 41 18.06 9.97 -5.07
C LEU A 41 17.68 10.96 -3.94
N PRO A 42 18.62 11.55 -3.20
CA PRO A 42 20.01 11.10 -3.06
C PRO A 42 20.08 9.79 -2.27
N GLY A 43 21.18 9.13 -2.27
CA GLY A 43 21.37 7.88 -1.53
C GLY A 43 21.58 6.65 -2.44
N GLY A 44 21.26 6.76 -3.72
CA GLY A 44 21.60 5.79 -4.75
C GLY A 44 21.07 4.38 -4.48
N LYS A 45 19.95 4.24 -3.75
CA LYS A 45 19.30 2.94 -3.56
C LYS A 45 18.72 2.50 -4.89
N LEU A 46 19.07 1.30 -5.29
CA LEU A 46 18.58 0.67 -6.49
C LEU A 46 17.79 -0.57 -6.09
N SER A 47 16.58 -0.72 -6.57
CA SER A 47 15.83 -1.96 -6.45
C SER A 47 15.44 -2.47 -7.83
N ALA A 48 15.47 -3.78 -8.00
CA ALA A 48 15.01 -4.44 -9.20
C ALA A 48 14.01 -5.54 -8.83
N SER A 49 13.01 -5.74 -9.66
CA SER A 49 12.06 -6.84 -9.51
C SER A 49 11.73 -7.48 -10.84
N VAL A 50 11.50 -8.78 -10.82
CA VAL A 50 10.99 -9.56 -11.94
C VAL A 50 9.72 -10.25 -11.46
N ALA A 51 8.61 -10.02 -12.13
CA ALA A 51 7.33 -10.63 -11.84
C ALA A 51 6.85 -11.47 -13.04
N HIS A 52 6.33 -12.65 -12.77
CA HIS A 52 5.68 -13.50 -13.77
C HIS A 52 4.29 -13.89 -13.29
N SER A 53 3.27 -13.66 -14.12
CA SER A 53 1.86 -13.87 -13.77
C SER A 53 1.16 -14.96 -14.59
N ASP A 54 1.87 -15.61 -15.52
CA ASP A 54 1.29 -16.56 -16.48
C ASP A 54 1.88 -17.98 -16.37
N LEU A 55 2.62 -18.29 -15.28
CA LEU A 55 3.17 -19.64 -15.06
C LEU A 55 2.08 -20.68 -14.81
N VAL A 56 1.11 -20.31 -14.01
CA VAL A 56 -0.08 -21.11 -13.67
C VAL A 56 -1.23 -20.13 -13.48
N ASP A 57 -2.43 -20.52 -13.88
CA ASP A 57 -3.63 -19.69 -13.72
C ASP A 57 -3.81 -19.21 -12.27
N GLY A 58 -3.92 -17.90 -12.11
CA GLY A 58 -4.03 -17.23 -10.82
C GLY A 58 -2.73 -17.12 -10.02
N LEU A 59 -1.59 -17.67 -10.48
CA LEU A 59 -0.30 -17.59 -9.78
C LEU A 59 0.56 -16.45 -10.31
N LYS A 60 0.99 -15.57 -9.41
CA LYS A 60 2.01 -14.54 -9.67
C LYS A 60 3.23 -14.80 -8.78
N VAL A 61 4.39 -14.84 -9.40
CA VAL A 61 5.69 -14.97 -8.73
C VAL A 61 6.45 -13.67 -8.94
N THR A 62 7.01 -13.10 -7.87
CA THR A 62 7.83 -11.89 -7.95
C THR A 62 9.11 -12.09 -7.16
N VAL A 63 10.24 -11.84 -7.79
CA VAL A 63 11.55 -11.76 -7.13
C VAL A 63 11.98 -10.30 -7.14
N SER A 64 12.41 -9.77 -6.00
CA SER A 64 12.88 -8.39 -5.90
C SER A 64 14.04 -8.28 -4.93
N GLY A 65 14.87 -7.26 -5.12
CA GLY A 65 16.01 -6.99 -4.25
C GLY A 65 16.83 -5.78 -4.71
N ASP A 66 17.76 -5.38 -3.89
CA ASP A 66 18.80 -4.42 -4.27
C ASP A 66 19.98 -5.20 -4.87
N PRO A 67 20.36 -4.96 -6.14
CA PRO A 67 21.52 -5.61 -6.75
C PRO A 67 22.85 -5.36 -6.02
N LYS A 68 22.93 -4.23 -5.28
CA LYS A 68 24.12 -3.90 -4.47
C LYS A 68 24.11 -4.57 -3.10
N GLU A 69 22.91 -4.90 -2.58
CA GLU A 69 22.74 -5.53 -1.27
C GLU A 69 21.82 -6.76 -1.38
N PRO A 70 22.30 -7.87 -1.98
CA PRO A 70 21.47 -9.05 -2.26
C PRO A 70 20.91 -9.74 -1.01
N LYS A 71 21.46 -9.43 0.18
CA LYS A 71 20.97 -9.99 1.46
C LYS A 71 19.50 -9.66 1.73
N GLY A 72 18.99 -8.52 1.24
CA GLY A 72 17.60 -8.12 1.34
C GLY A 72 16.68 -8.67 0.24
N ALA A 73 17.13 -9.66 -0.55
CA ALA A 73 16.29 -10.24 -1.61
C ALA A 73 14.99 -10.83 -1.06
N LYS A 74 13.91 -10.68 -1.84
CA LYS A 74 12.55 -11.10 -1.48
C LYS A 74 11.97 -11.95 -2.59
N LEU A 75 11.23 -12.99 -2.19
CA LEU A 75 10.39 -13.80 -3.07
C LEU A 75 8.94 -13.62 -2.63
N ALA A 76 8.08 -13.16 -3.51
CA ALA A 76 6.65 -13.07 -3.27
C ALA A 76 5.91 -14.04 -4.19
N LEU A 77 5.06 -14.85 -3.61
CA LEU A 77 4.14 -15.75 -4.28
C LEU A 77 2.72 -15.28 -3.98
N GLN A 78 1.93 -15.04 -5.00
CA GLN A 78 0.54 -14.68 -4.86
C GLN A 78 -0.29 -15.61 -5.75
N MET A 79 -1.26 -16.27 -5.16
CA MET A 79 -2.23 -17.10 -5.87
C MET A 79 -3.64 -16.59 -5.58
N VAL A 80 -4.42 -16.38 -6.63
CA VAL A 80 -5.84 -16.04 -6.52
C VAL A 80 -6.57 -17.01 -7.44
N LYS A 81 -7.39 -17.85 -6.86
CA LYS A 81 -8.20 -18.82 -7.62
C LYS A 81 -9.58 -18.94 -6.97
N ASP A 82 -10.60 -18.72 -7.79
CA ASP A 82 -11.99 -18.72 -7.36
C ASP A 82 -12.23 -17.83 -6.12
N ALA A 83 -12.60 -18.42 -5.01
CA ALA A 83 -12.90 -17.74 -3.75
C ALA A 83 -11.69 -17.65 -2.80
N VAL A 84 -10.52 -18.15 -3.19
CA VAL A 84 -9.36 -18.25 -2.31
C VAL A 84 -8.19 -17.41 -2.83
N GLY A 85 -7.65 -16.57 -1.96
CA GLY A 85 -6.41 -15.81 -2.19
C GLY A 85 -5.36 -16.21 -1.16
N VAL A 86 -4.15 -16.53 -1.63
CA VAL A 86 -2.99 -16.82 -0.78
C VAL A 86 -1.82 -15.94 -1.23
N LYS A 87 -1.14 -15.33 -0.28
CA LYS A 87 0.09 -14.58 -0.52
C LYS A 87 1.15 -15.01 0.48
N CYS A 88 2.34 -15.35 -0.02
CA CYS A 88 3.50 -15.68 0.78
C CYS A 88 4.67 -14.79 0.35
N ASP A 89 5.21 -14.03 1.27
CA ASP A 89 6.39 -13.17 1.03
C ASP A 89 7.55 -13.71 1.89
N VAL A 90 8.59 -14.23 1.25
CA VAL A 90 9.84 -14.59 1.93
C VAL A 90 10.80 -13.42 1.78
N LYS A 91 11.27 -12.86 2.89
CA LYS A 91 12.19 -11.73 2.94
C LYS A 91 13.56 -12.20 3.41
N ASP A 92 14.58 -11.41 3.10
CA ASP A 92 15.95 -11.60 3.57
C ASP A 92 16.54 -12.97 3.17
N LEU A 93 16.19 -13.45 1.97
CA LEU A 93 16.57 -14.78 1.45
C LEU A 93 18.06 -15.08 1.54
N ALA A 94 18.92 -14.09 1.29
CA ALA A 94 20.37 -14.24 1.29
C ALA A 94 21.04 -13.77 2.59
N SER A 95 20.28 -13.38 3.62
CA SER A 95 20.81 -12.88 4.89
C SER A 95 21.20 -13.99 5.87
N GLY A 96 20.78 -15.22 5.60
CA GLY A 96 20.84 -16.33 6.55
C GLY A 96 19.79 -16.27 7.67
N LYS A 97 18.91 -15.27 7.65
CA LYS A 97 17.79 -15.08 8.60
C LYS A 97 16.50 -14.76 7.85
N PRO A 98 16.01 -15.69 7.03
CA PRO A 98 14.79 -15.45 6.27
C PRO A 98 13.56 -15.34 7.17
N SER A 99 12.64 -14.47 6.81
CA SER A 99 11.31 -14.35 7.42
C SER A 99 10.22 -14.61 6.39
N LEU A 100 9.15 -15.27 6.82
CA LEU A 100 7.99 -15.60 6.00
C LEU A 100 6.79 -14.78 6.47
N ALA A 101 6.19 -13.99 5.59
CA ALA A 101 4.88 -13.39 5.80
C ALA A 101 3.85 -14.14 4.95
N ALA A 102 2.91 -14.80 5.59
CA ALA A 102 1.84 -15.55 4.94
C ALA A 102 0.49 -14.88 5.17
N ASN A 103 -0.32 -14.80 4.11
CA ASN A 103 -1.67 -14.27 4.15
C ASN A 103 -2.60 -15.24 3.42
N VAL A 104 -3.76 -15.48 3.96
CA VAL A 104 -4.83 -16.25 3.33
C VAL A 104 -6.13 -15.46 3.42
N CYS A 105 -6.91 -15.49 2.36
CA CYS A 105 -8.23 -14.89 2.29
C CYS A 105 -9.18 -15.86 1.59
N VAL A 106 -10.38 -15.98 2.12
CA VAL A 106 -11.47 -16.74 1.51
C VAL A 106 -12.69 -15.84 1.41
N ALA A 107 -13.31 -15.81 0.23
CA ALA A 107 -14.53 -15.06 -0.02
C ALA A 107 -15.68 -16.00 -0.38
N SER A 108 -16.87 -15.70 0.09
CA SER A 108 -18.11 -16.44 -0.26
C SER A 108 -19.27 -15.45 -0.30
N GLY A 109 -19.80 -15.20 -1.50
CA GLY A 109 -20.79 -14.15 -1.71
C GLY A 109 -20.24 -12.79 -1.27
N ASP A 110 -20.97 -12.12 -0.39
CA ASP A 110 -20.64 -10.78 0.09
C ASP A 110 -19.65 -10.77 1.28
N VAL A 111 -19.28 -11.94 1.78
CA VAL A 111 -18.41 -12.08 2.96
C VAL A 111 -17.02 -12.54 2.54
N ALA A 112 -15.99 -11.88 3.06
CA ALA A 112 -14.61 -12.33 2.97
C ALA A 112 -13.99 -12.40 4.37
N VAL A 113 -13.20 -13.43 4.61
CA VAL A 113 -12.42 -13.60 5.85
C VAL A 113 -10.97 -13.88 5.50
N GLY A 114 -10.06 -13.41 6.34
CA GLY A 114 -8.63 -13.58 6.09
C GLY A 114 -7.83 -13.64 7.37
N ALA A 115 -6.65 -14.23 7.26
CA ALA A 115 -5.67 -14.27 8.31
C ALA A 115 -4.27 -13.99 7.74
N SER A 116 -3.40 -13.44 8.57
CA SER A 116 -1.98 -13.24 8.24
C SER A 116 -1.10 -13.61 9.41
N ALA A 117 0.12 -14.07 9.10
CA ALA A 117 1.14 -14.35 10.10
C ALA A 117 2.53 -14.04 9.54
N ASP A 118 3.38 -13.45 10.37
CA ASP A 118 4.82 -13.30 10.13
C ASP A 118 5.57 -14.33 10.99
N VAL A 119 6.43 -15.12 10.35
CA VAL A 119 7.16 -16.21 10.98
C VAL A 119 8.66 -16.01 10.76
N ASP A 120 9.44 -16.08 11.81
CA ASP A 120 10.89 -16.20 11.73
C ASP A 120 11.23 -17.64 11.33
N CYS A 121 11.86 -17.82 10.15
CA CYS A 121 12.13 -19.16 9.62
C CYS A 121 13.26 -19.90 10.37
N GLN A 122 14.06 -19.22 11.17
CA GLN A 122 15.13 -19.87 11.97
C GLN A 122 14.58 -20.46 13.27
N THR A 123 13.74 -19.69 13.95
CA THR A 123 13.22 -20.05 15.27
C THR A 123 11.84 -20.71 15.21
N ALA A 124 11.20 -20.69 14.01
CA ALA A 124 9.80 -21.04 13.80
C ALA A 124 8.82 -20.25 14.71
N ALA A 125 9.26 -19.08 15.20
CA ALA A 125 8.46 -18.23 16.05
C ALA A 125 7.54 -17.35 15.21
N VAL A 126 6.27 -17.29 15.59
CA VAL A 126 5.29 -16.35 15.03
C VAL A 126 5.52 -15.01 15.71
N SER A 127 5.94 -14.00 14.95
CA SER A 127 6.24 -12.68 15.47
C SER A 127 5.07 -11.71 15.38
N LYS A 128 4.15 -11.92 14.44
CA LYS A 128 2.94 -11.12 14.26
C LYS A 128 1.85 -11.97 13.65
N TYR A 129 0.60 -11.72 14.04
CA TYR A 129 -0.55 -12.29 13.38
C TYR A 129 -1.73 -11.33 13.41
N ALA A 130 -2.61 -11.47 12.45
CA ALA A 130 -3.83 -10.70 12.33
C ALA A 130 -4.95 -11.55 11.71
N VAL A 131 -6.18 -11.19 12.01
CA VAL A 131 -7.37 -11.73 11.35
C VAL A 131 -8.24 -10.58 10.88
N ALA A 132 -8.98 -10.81 9.80
CA ALA A 132 -9.86 -9.82 9.21
C ALA A 132 -11.14 -10.46 8.72
N ALA A 133 -12.24 -9.70 8.77
CA ALA A 133 -13.49 -10.02 8.13
C ALA A 133 -14.01 -8.79 7.40
N GLN A 134 -14.65 -9.02 6.25
CA GLN A 134 -15.26 -7.99 5.43
C GLN A 134 -16.64 -8.44 4.98
N LEU A 135 -17.58 -7.50 4.94
CA LEU A 135 -18.91 -7.65 4.40
C LEU A 135 -19.13 -6.58 3.34
N ALA A 136 -19.47 -6.99 2.13
CA ALA A 136 -19.88 -6.11 1.05
C ALA A 136 -21.41 -6.05 1.00
N LEU A 137 -21.98 -4.85 1.01
CA LEU A 137 -23.42 -4.58 0.96
C LEU A 137 -23.64 -3.55 -0.13
N ASP A 138 -24.09 -3.97 -1.31
CA ASP A 138 -24.29 -3.09 -2.47
C ASP A 138 -23.16 -2.06 -2.63
N ASP A 139 -23.44 -0.81 -2.27
CA ASP A 139 -22.51 0.32 -2.37
C ASP A 139 -21.65 0.51 -1.10
N THR A 140 -21.79 -0.33 -0.09
CA THR A 140 -21.11 -0.19 1.19
C THR A 140 -20.29 -1.42 1.53
N THR A 141 -19.07 -1.22 2.00
CA THR A 141 -18.20 -2.28 2.51
C THR A 141 -17.85 -1.99 3.96
N VAL A 142 -18.06 -2.96 4.83
CA VAL A 142 -17.66 -2.91 6.24
C VAL A 142 -16.55 -3.91 6.48
N ALA A 143 -15.50 -3.53 7.18
CA ALA A 143 -14.43 -4.44 7.54
C ALA A 143 -14.01 -4.30 9.00
N LEU A 144 -13.66 -5.43 9.60
CA LEU A 144 -13.08 -5.53 10.93
C LEU A 144 -11.73 -6.24 10.83
N VAL A 145 -10.70 -5.67 11.45
CA VAL A 145 -9.36 -6.23 11.49
C VAL A 145 -8.87 -6.25 12.95
N LEU A 146 -8.40 -7.41 13.39
CA LEU A 146 -7.67 -7.57 14.63
C LEU A 146 -6.20 -7.84 14.28
N ALA A 147 -5.34 -6.86 14.54
CA ALA A 147 -3.93 -6.86 14.15
C ALA A 147 -3.00 -6.85 15.38
N ASP A 148 -1.69 -6.88 15.11
CA ASP A 148 -0.65 -6.78 16.15
C ASP A 148 -0.87 -7.80 17.26
N GLU A 149 -0.95 -9.07 16.92
CA GLU A 149 -1.24 -10.16 17.87
C GLU A 149 -2.60 -9.96 18.59
N LEU A 150 -3.59 -9.47 17.84
CA LEU A 150 -4.94 -9.10 18.31
C LEU A 150 -4.97 -7.94 19.32
N GLN A 151 -3.89 -7.15 19.42
CA GLN A 151 -3.81 -6.01 20.34
C GLN A 151 -4.35 -4.71 19.73
N THR A 152 -4.57 -4.68 18.43
CA THR A 152 -5.12 -3.53 17.71
C THR A 152 -6.40 -3.97 16.99
N ALA A 153 -7.53 -3.39 17.36
CA ALA A 153 -8.79 -3.55 16.63
C ALA A 153 -8.99 -2.37 15.69
N LYS A 154 -9.38 -2.63 14.45
CA LYS A 154 -9.74 -1.63 13.45
C LYS A 154 -11.10 -1.98 12.87
N ALA A 155 -12.00 -1.01 12.85
CA ALA A 155 -13.27 -1.09 12.14
C ALA A 155 -13.30 -0.02 11.06
N SER A 156 -13.68 -0.39 9.86
CA SER A 156 -13.77 0.53 8.74
C SER A 156 -15.06 0.35 7.97
N VAL A 157 -15.54 1.43 7.39
CA VAL A 157 -16.64 1.47 6.45
C VAL A 157 -16.22 2.28 5.23
N ALA A 158 -16.51 1.77 4.05
CA ALA A 158 -16.34 2.47 2.79
C ALA A 158 -17.66 2.43 2.04
N ALA A 159 -18.05 3.55 1.44
CA ALA A 159 -19.28 3.66 0.68
C ALA A 159 -19.05 4.39 -0.64
N VAL A 160 -19.75 3.95 -1.68
CA VAL A 160 -19.90 4.63 -2.95
C VAL A 160 -21.13 5.52 -2.83
N LEU A 161 -20.94 6.85 -2.82
CA LEU A 161 -22.06 7.81 -2.68
C LEU A 161 -22.74 8.06 -4.02
N ASP A 162 -21.96 8.10 -5.07
CA ASP A 162 -22.40 8.21 -6.47
C ASP A 162 -21.30 7.65 -7.40
N ALA A 163 -21.53 7.70 -8.72
CA ALA A 163 -20.60 7.15 -9.72
C ALA A 163 -19.17 7.72 -9.61
N ASP A 164 -19.02 8.92 -9.10
CA ASP A 164 -17.76 9.66 -9.05
C ASP A 164 -17.25 9.88 -7.63
N THR A 165 -18.07 9.64 -6.60
CA THR A 165 -17.76 9.99 -5.22
C THR A 165 -17.75 8.76 -4.30
N LYS A 166 -16.65 8.56 -3.58
CA LYS A 166 -16.51 7.50 -2.59
C LYS A 166 -16.04 8.10 -1.26
N CYS A 167 -16.54 7.57 -0.17
CA CYS A 167 -16.10 7.95 1.18
C CYS A 167 -15.66 6.72 1.97
N ALA A 168 -14.84 6.93 2.98
CA ALA A 168 -14.44 5.90 3.92
C ALA A 168 -14.20 6.50 5.31
N ALA A 169 -14.49 5.71 6.33
CA ALA A 169 -14.17 6.00 7.71
C ALA A 169 -13.50 4.79 8.35
N GLU A 170 -12.53 5.02 9.22
CA GLU A 170 -11.86 4.00 10.01
C GLU A 170 -11.69 4.47 11.44
N VAL A 171 -11.90 3.57 12.39
CA VAL A 171 -11.55 3.74 13.78
C VAL A 171 -10.62 2.62 14.19
N SER A 172 -9.53 2.93 14.85
CA SER A 172 -8.59 1.97 15.40
C SER A 172 -8.41 2.15 16.90
N VAL A 173 -8.32 1.04 17.62
CA VAL A 173 -8.13 0.99 19.07
C VAL A 173 -6.96 0.09 19.40
N LYS A 174 -5.94 0.60 20.07
CA LYS A 174 -4.85 -0.19 20.66
C LYS A 174 -5.25 -0.62 22.06
N MET A 175 -5.53 -1.90 22.28
CA MET A 175 -6.11 -2.41 23.53
C MET A 175 -5.23 -2.19 24.75
N LYS A 176 -3.89 -2.38 24.62
CA LYS A 176 -2.94 -2.18 25.74
C LYS A 176 -2.85 -0.72 26.17
N SER A 177 -2.68 0.19 25.25
CA SER A 177 -2.52 1.61 25.54
C SER A 177 -3.84 2.37 25.62
N LYS A 178 -4.96 1.74 25.28
CA LYS A 178 -6.29 2.36 25.10
C LYS A 178 -6.27 3.56 24.16
N ALA A 179 -5.24 3.65 23.31
CA ALA A 179 -5.14 4.72 22.33
C ALA A 179 -6.14 4.47 21.20
N VAL A 180 -6.91 5.50 20.88
CA VAL A 180 -7.91 5.48 19.80
C VAL A 180 -7.47 6.45 18.70
N ALA A 181 -7.62 6.06 17.46
CA ALA A 181 -7.43 6.94 16.31
C ALA A 181 -8.61 6.78 15.36
N ALA A 182 -8.98 7.87 14.70
CA ALA A 182 -10.00 7.86 13.66
C ALA A 182 -9.47 8.51 12.39
N SER A 183 -9.96 8.05 11.25
CA SER A 183 -9.69 8.65 9.96
C SER A 183 -10.95 8.71 9.10
N LEU A 184 -11.03 9.76 8.29
CA LEU A 184 -12.07 9.96 7.28
C LEU A 184 -11.39 10.24 5.96
N ALA A 185 -11.94 9.73 4.87
CA ALA A 185 -11.44 9.98 3.52
C ALA A 185 -12.61 10.20 2.57
N LEU A 186 -12.42 11.12 1.64
CA LEU A 186 -13.32 11.37 0.52
C LEU A 186 -12.50 11.34 -0.76
N SER A 187 -12.99 10.63 -1.77
CA SER A 187 -12.41 10.59 -3.10
C SER A 187 -13.47 11.02 -4.10
N LYS A 188 -13.10 11.89 -5.04
CA LYS A 188 -13.99 12.36 -6.10
C LYS A 188 -13.28 12.34 -7.45
N LYS A 189 -13.97 11.80 -8.45
CA LYS A 189 -13.59 11.91 -9.84
C LYS A 189 -14.25 13.19 -10.39
N PHE A 190 -13.46 14.14 -10.85
CA PHE A 190 -13.96 15.41 -11.40
C PHE A 190 -14.20 15.31 -12.90
N SER A 191 -13.43 14.47 -13.57
CA SER A 191 -13.56 14.11 -14.98
C SER A 191 -12.86 12.77 -15.22
N ASP A 192 -12.95 12.23 -16.45
CA ASP A 192 -12.20 11.03 -16.82
C ASP A 192 -10.68 11.21 -16.68
N ALA A 193 -10.20 12.43 -16.84
CA ALA A 193 -8.79 12.78 -16.76
C ALA A 193 -8.35 13.29 -15.38
N CYS A 194 -9.26 13.55 -14.43
CA CYS A 194 -8.90 14.20 -13.16
C CYS A 194 -9.67 13.63 -11.98
N SER A 195 -8.94 13.30 -10.91
CA SER A 195 -9.52 12.87 -9.64
C SER A 195 -8.76 13.46 -8.45
N GLY A 196 -9.42 13.54 -7.30
CA GLY A 196 -8.83 14.00 -6.06
C GLY A 196 -9.26 13.17 -4.86
N LYS A 197 -8.43 13.16 -3.83
CA LYS A 197 -8.69 12.51 -2.55
C LYS A 197 -8.28 13.44 -1.43
N VAL A 198 -9.16 13.59 -0.45
CA VAL A 198 -8.89 14.28 0.82
C VAL A 198 -9.03 13.27 1.94
N SER A 199 -8.12 13.29 2.90
CA SER A 199 -8.25 12.50 4.10
C SER A 199 -7.79 13.27 5.33
N VAL A 200 -8.48 13.03 6.44
CA VAL A 200 -8.14 13.54 7.76
C VAL A 200 -8.00 12.35 8.70
N SER A 201 -6.89 12.29 9.42
CA SER A 201 -6.68 11.28 10.45
C SER A 201 -6.21 11.96 11.73
N SER A 202 -6.64 11.46 12.87
CA SER A 202 -6.23 11.98 14.19
C SER A 202 -6.22 10.89 15.24
N PRO A 203 -5.24 10.87 16.13
CA PRO A 203 -5.42 10.24 17.43
C PRO A 203 -6.56 10.96 18.15
N LEU A 204 -7.49 10.20 18.72
CA LEU A 204 -8.55 10.77 19.55
C LEU A 204 -8.04 10.94 20.97
N PRO A 205 -8.31 12.08 21.64
CA PRO A 205 -7.87 12.32 22.98
C PRO A 205 -8.64 11.40 23.96
N VAL A 206 -7.99 10.32 24.35
CA VAL A 206 -8.45 9.46 25.44
C VAL A 206 -7.64 9.84 26.66
N ASN A 207 -8.29 10.16 27.78
CA ASN A 207 -7.65 10.57 29.03
C ASN A 207 -6.78 11.83 28.92
N GLY A 208 -7.27 12.88 28.25
CA GLY A 208 -6.57 14.18 28.18
C GLY A 208 -5.48 14.29 27.12
N GLY A 209 -5.43 13.36 26.18
CA GLY A 209 -4.53 13.44 25.03
C GLY A 209 -4.83 14.65 24.13
N VAL A 210 -3.86 15.07 23.34
CA VAL A 210 -3.97 16.19 22.40
C VAL A 210 -4.57 15.70 21.08
N PHE A 211 -5.59 16.42 20.59
CA PHE A 211 -6.11 16.24 19.24
C PHE A 211 -5.10 16.81 18.24
N ASN A 212 -4.50 15.95 17.44
CA ASN A 212 -3.46 16.34 16.46
C ASN A 212 -3.80 15.79 15.07
N PRO A 213 -4.73 16.42 14.34
CA PRO A 213 -5.15 15.96 13.04
C PRO A 213 -4.06 16.12 11.98
N VAL A 214 -4.00 15.14 11.09
CA VAL A 214 -3.21 15.16 9.86
C VAL A 214 -4.16 15.25 8.68
N LEU A 215 -4.04 16.32 7.92
CA LEU A 215 -4.76 16.52 6.67
C LEU A 215 -3.89 16.08 5.51
N SER A 216 -4.43 15.24 4.63
CA SER A 216 -3.77 14.83 3.40
C SER A 216 -4.64 15.14 2.20
N LEU A 217 -4.07 15.77 1.20
CA LEU A 217 -4.67 16.04 -0.10
C LEU A 217 -3.86 15.33 -1.17
N TYR A 218 -4.54 14.64 -2.06
CA TYR A 218 -3.95 14.03 -3.23
C TYR A 218 -4.82 14.36 -4.44
N THR A 219 -4.19 14.74 -5.54
CA THR A 219 -4.86 14.92 -6.82
C THR A 219 -4.03 14.29 -7.93
N THR A 220 -4.70 13.78 -8.94
CA THR A 220 -4.06 13.23 -10.14
C THR A 220 -4.84 13.67 -11.35
N GLY A 221 -4.14 13.94 -12.44
CA GLY A 221 -4.77 14.33 -13.71
C GLY A 221 -3.85 14.05 -14.89
N ASP A 222 -4.47 13.81 -16.05
CA ASP A 222 -3.75 13.67 -17.30
C ASP A 222 -3.32 15.04 -17.80
N VAL A 223 -2.01 15.23 -18.00
CA VAL A 223 -1.41 16.50 -18.47
C VAL A 223 -1.05 16.45 -19.95
N ALA A 224 -0.92 15.26 -20.50
CA ALA A 224 -0.69 15.03 -21.94
C ALA A 224 -1.16 13.62 -22.30
N ALA A 225 -1.27 13.32 -23.60
CA ALA A 225 -1.51 11.97 -24.06
C ALA A 225 -0.49 10.99 -23.44
N LYS A 226 -0.97 9.94 -22.77
CA LYS A 226 -0.14 8.95 -22.07
C LYS A 226 0.67 9.47 -20.87
N THR A 227 0.46 10.70 -20.40
CA THR A 227 1.20 11.25 -19.26
C THR A 227 0.24 11.74 -18.19
N THR A 228 0.39 11.23 -16.98
CA THR A 228 -0.38 11.59 -15.80
C THR A 228 0.51 12.31 -14.80
N ALA A 229 0.04 13.42 -14.23
CA ALA A 229 0.67 14.12 -13.12
C ALA A 229 -0.13 13.88 -11.83
N SER A 230 0.58 13.75 -10.72
CA SER A 230 -0.01 13.62 -9.40
C SER A 230 0.65 14.60 -8.43
N LEU A 231 -0.16 15.23 -7.61
CA LEU A 231 0.28 16.12 -6.53
C LEU A 231 -0.22 15.57 -5.20
N SER A 232 0.64 15.55 -4.20
CA SER A 232 0.29 15.18 -2.83
C SER A 232 0.76 16.25 -1.85
N VAL A 233 -0.09 16.57 -0.88
CA VAL A 233 0.22 17.50 0.22
C VAL A 233 -0.28 16.88 1.52
N GLN A 234 0.55 16.89 2.54
CA GLN A 234 0.20 16.46 3.89
C GLN A 234 0.58 17.56 4.87
N VAL A 235 -0.33 17.92 5.75
CA VAL A 235 -0.16 18.96 6.77
C VAL A 235 -0.56 18.40 8.12
N GLU A 236 0.30 18.60 9.12
CA GLU A 236 0.05 18.28 10.52
C GLU A 236 -0.23 19.57 11.31
N THR A 237 -1.02 19.48 12.36
CA THR A 237 -1.29 20.62 13.26
C THR A 237 -0.03 21.14 13.95
N SER A 238 1.00 20.30 14.08
CA SER A 238 2.35 20.68 14.53
C SER A 238 3.10 21.61 13.57
N LYS A 239 2.45 22.14 12.51
CA LYS A 239 3.00 22.94 11.43
C LYS A 239 4.04 22.21 10.58
N LYS A 240 4.09 20.88 10.64
CA LYS A 240 4.88 20.07 9.73
C LYS A 240 4.09 19.81 8.45
N TYR A 241 4.77 19.92 7.32
CA TYR A 241 4.18 19.61 6.02
C TYR A 241 5.09 18.71 5.19
N LYS A 242 4.47 17.97 4.30
CA LYS A 242 5.14 17.16 3.29
C LYS A 242 4.38 17.33 1.99
N TYR A 243 5.10 17.53 0.89
CA TYR A 243 4.51 17.55 -0.44
C TYR A 243 5.30 16.66 -1.39
N GLY A 244 4.64 16.22 -2.44
CA GLY A 244 5.25 15.41 -3.47
C GLY A 244 4.57 15.62 -4.80
N VAL A 245 5.35 15.53 -5.86
CA VAL A 245 4.90 15.57 -7.25
C VAL A 245 5.40 14.32 -7.95
N GLN A 246 4.56 13.73 -8.77
CA GLN A 246 4.89 12.55 -9.54
C GLN A 246 4.38 12.72 -10.97
N PHE A 247 5.20 12.32 -11.93
CA PHE A 247 4.80 12.19 -13.33
C PHE A 247 4.98 10.75 -13.76
N ALA A 248 4.00 10.21 -14.46
CA ALA A 248 4.05 8.89 -15.05
C ALA A 248 3.71 8.99 -16.53
N THR A 249 4.57 8.47 -17.40
CA THR A 249 4.33 8.41 -18.84
C THR A 249 4.46 7.00 -19.35
N LYS A 250 3.61 6.66 -20.32
CA LYS A 250 3.62 5.38 -21.04
C LYS A 250 4.18 5.66 -22.44
N LEU A 251 5.32 5.09 -22.74
CA LEU A 251 6.00 5.20 -24.02
C LEU A 251 5.54 4.09 -24.98
#